data_47e8d01d78c63b6b386e7baef91b2fa2
#
_entry.id   47e8d01d78c63b6b386e7baef91b2fa2
#
_cell.length_a   1.000
_cell.length_b   1.000
_cell.length_c   1.000
_cell.angle_alpha   90.00
_cell.angle_beta   90.00
_cell.angle_gamma   90.00
#
_symmetry.space_group_name_H-M   'P 1'
#
loop_
_entity.id
_entity.type
_entity.pdbx_description
1 polymer ?
#
loop_
_entity_poly.entity_id
_entity_poly.type
_entity_poly.pdbx_seq_one_letter_code
_entity_poly.pdbx_strand_id
1 'polypeptide(L)'
;MQMDLRFCLKSEVFCLVVSKGVVKMRKIIVLEHVSLDGVIQSPGGQDEDVSEGFTYGGWTGPFASDELGRLIRTQMHSDFALLLGRKTYEQWGDYWPHHADVWPEAQIATKYVASQTLHESLWEPTVFLTDPIKQLKLLKLEAGPDFHVWGSSGLAHALFQNDLVDECWLIIYPIIIGSGKRLFPNGEMNPITFTSMAHHLMPNGVIVSHYQRK
;
A
#
# COMPACT_ATOMS: atom_id res chain seq x y z
N MET A 1 22.53 1.31 -31.86
CA MET A 1 22.37 2.58 -31.12
C MET A 1 22.70 2.31 -29.68
N GLN A 2 23.92 2.69 -29.26
CA GLN A 2 24.45 2.37 -27.91
C GLN A 2 23.78 3.27 -26.88
N MET A 3 23.19 2.66 -25.87
CA MET A 3 22.54 3.36 -24.74
C MET A 3 23.64 3.78 -23.75
N ASP A 4 23.85 5.08 -23.60
CA ASP A 4 24.81 5.63 -22.63
C ASP A 4 24.08 5.84 -21.27
N LEU A 5 24.36 4.98 -20.32
CA LEU A 5 23.80 5.01 -18.96
C LEU A 5 24.75 5.78 -18.05
N ARG A 6 24.41 7.01 -17.70
CA ARG A 6 25.14 7.79 -16.69
C ARG A 6 24.35 7.84 -15.37
N PHE A 7 24.95 7.34 -14.31
CA PHE A 7 24.41 7.45 -12.96
C PHE A 7 24.83 8.78 -12.33
N CYS A 8 23.86 9.57 -11.91
CA CYS A 8 24.11 10.77 -11.10
C CYS A 8 23.62 10.54 -9.67
N LEU A 9 24.57 10.42 -8.74
CA LEU A 9 24.31 10.33 -7.31
C LEU A 9 24.22 11.74 -6.71
N LYS A 10 23.05 12.30 -6.57
CA LYS A 10 22.77 13.38 -5.58
C LYS A 10 21.41 13.11 -4.95
N SER A 11 21.43 13.20 -3.63
CA SER A 11 20.34 12.96 -2.69
C SER A 11 18.95 13.39 -3.21
N GLU A 12 17.96 12.52 -3.04
CA GLU A 12 16.52 12.73 -3.03
C GLU A 12 15.68 12.29 -4.24
N VAL A 13 16.25 11.96 -5.39
CA VAL A 13 15.47 11.31 -6.46
C VAL A 13 16.38 10.39 -7.24
N PHE A 14 16.11 9.10 -7.24
CA PHE A 14 16.71 8.19 -8.20
C PHE A 14 16.16 8.52 -9.60
N CYS A 15 16.96 9.19 -10.41
CA CYS A 15 16.59 9.57 -11.75
C CYS A 15 17.42 8.80 -12.75
N LEU A 16 16.78 7.95 -13.54
CA LEU A 16 17.40 7.35 -14.73
C LEU A 16 17.32 8.38 -15.87
N VAL A 17 18.45 8.95 -16.28
CA VAL A 17 18.51 9.86 -17.45
C VAL A 17 18.63 9.01 -18.71
N VAL A 18 17.53 8.82 -19.41
CA VAL A 18 17.52 8.36 -20.79
C VAL A 18 17.57 9.61 -21.69
N SER A 19 18.31 9.60 -22.75
CA SER A 19 18.72 10.75 -23.57
C SER A 19 17.63 11.70 -24.13
N LYS A 20 16.41 11.68 -23.59
CA LYS A 20 15.29 12.59 -23.90
C LYS A 20 14.39 12.96 -22.71
N GLY A 21 14.81 12.82 -21.46
CA GLY A 21 14.03 13.26 -20.31
C GLY A 21 14.36 12.49 -19.02
N VAL A 22 14.10 13.14 -17.90
CA VAL A 22 14.17 12.53 -16.57
C VAL A 22 12.92 11.67 -16.38
N VAL A 23 13.03 10.36 -16.34
CA VAL A 23 11.90 9.49 -16.00
C VAL A 23 11.84 9.40 -14.48
N LYS A 24 10.77 9.95 -13.88
CA LYS A 24 10.49 9.74 -12.45
C LYS A 24 10.21 8.25 -12.22
N MET A 25 10.99 7.61 -11.37
CA MET A 25 10.72 6.24 -10.95
C MET A 25 9.42 6.21 -10.13
N ARG A 26 8.62 5.18 -10.37
CA ARG A 26 7.39 4.93 -9.60
C ARG A 26 7.75 4.51 -8.18
N LYS A 27 7.07 5.10 -7.20
CA LYS A 27 7.22 4.73 -5.79
C LYS A 27 6.27 3.58 -5.44
N ILE A 28 6.64 2.81 -4.43
CA ILE A 28 5.74 1.89 -3.73
C ILE A 28 5.45 2.51 -2.37
N ILE A 29 4.19 2.87 -2.15
CA ILE A 29 3.69 3.57 -0.97
C ILE A 29 2.74 2.62 -0.23
N VAL A 30 3.12 2.24 0.98
CA VAL A 30 2.28 1.40 1.85
C VAL A 30 1.36 2.32 2.66
N LEU A 31 0.05 2.07 2.57
CA LEU A 31 -0.98 2.80 3.31
C LEU A 31 -1.75 1.78 4.16
N GLU A 32 -1.61 1.84 5.49
CA GLU A 32 -2.16 0.81 6.37
C GLU A 32 -2.83 1.37 7.62
N HIS A 33 -3.97 0.77 7.95
CA HIS A 33 -4.60 0.91 9.25
C HIS A 33 -3.93 -0.03 10.25
N VAL A 34 -3.39 0.49 11.34
CA VAL A 34 -2.55 -0.27 12.27
C VAL A 34 -3.01 -0.04 13.71
N SER A 35 -3.20 -1.11 14.47
CA SER A 35 -3.39 -1.04 15.93
C SER A 35 -2.07 -0.73 16.65
N LEU A 36 -2.10 -0.37 17.94
CA LEU A 36 -0.88 -0.13 18.73
C LEU A 36 0.03 -1.35 18.80
N ASP A 37 -0.51 -2.55 18.72
CA ASP A 37 0.24 -3.80 18.70
C ASP A 37 0.53 -4.32 17.29
N GLY A 38 0.31 -3.49 16.26
CA GLY A 38 0.74 -3.76 14.87
C GLY A 38 -0.22 -4.60 14.03
N VAL A 39 -1.43 -4.88 14.51
CA VAL A 39 -2.44 -5.65 13.77
C VAL A 39 -3.02 -4.79 12.65
N ILE A 40 -3.16 -5.39 11.45
CA ILE A 40 -3.74 -4.77 10.25
C ILE A 40 -4.88 -5.61 9.66
N GLN A 41 -5.25 -6.72 10.29
CA GLN A 41 -6.29 -7.62 9.81
C GLN A 41 -7.67 -7.00 9.96
N SER A 42 -8.48 -7.03 8.90
CA SER A 42 -9.91 -6.70 8.91
C SER A 42 -10.24 -5.33 9.55
N PRO A 43 -9.57 -4.24 9.16
CA PRO A 43 -9.78 -2.95 9.81
C PRO A 43 -11.15 -2.34 9.50
N GLY A 44 -11.67 -2.51 8.29
CA GLY A 44 -12.86 -1.81 7.78
C GLY A 44 -14.18 -2.52 8.05
N GLY A 45 -14.23 -3.84 7.86
CA GLY A 45 -15.44 -4.64 8.00
C GLY A 45 -15.32 -5.76 9.02
N GLN A 46 -16.45 -6.12 9.68
CA GLN A 46 -16.44 -7.19 10.66
C GLN A 46 -16.03 -8.54 10.05
N ASP A 47 -16.46 -8.82 8.84
CA ASP A 47 -16.23 -10.07 8.12
C ASP A 47 -15.20 -9.93 6.99
N GLU A 48 -14.42 -8.85 6.96
CA GLU A 48 -13.46 -8.55 5.90
C GLU A 48 -12.36 -9.62 5.77
N ASP A 49 -11.76 -10.06 6.88
CA ASP A 49 -10.83 -11.19 6.93
C ASP A 49 -10.96 -11.96 8.24
N VAL A 50 -11.80 -12.98 8.26
CA VAL A 50 -12.02 -13.88 9.41
C VAL A 50 -11.05 -15.06 9.45
N SER A 51 -10.05 -15.10 8.56
CA SER A 51 -9.08 -16.20 8.53
C SER A 51 -8.33 -16.33 9.86
N GLU A 52 -7.89 -17.54 10.17
CA GLU A 52 -7.22 -17.88 11.44
C GLU A 52 -8.08 -17.64 12.69
N GLY A 53 -9.43 -17.58 12.51
CA GLY A 53 -10.37 -17.38 13.62
C GLY A 53 -10.41 -15.95 14.16
N PHE A 54 -10.01 -14.95 13.37
CA PHE A 54 -10.06 -13.56 13.78
C PHE A 54 -11.51 -13.06 13.91
N THR A 55 -11.85 -12.49 15.06
CA THR A 55 -13.23 -12.07 15.41
C THR A 55 -13.36 -10.58 15.72
N TYR A 56 -12.28 -9.80 15.60
CA TYR A 56 -12.26 -8.38 15.95
C TYR A 56 -12.35 -7.45 14.74
N GLY A 57 -12.92 -7.92 13.60
CA GLY A 57 -13.05 -7.10 12.39
C GLY A 57 -13.85 -5.82 12.60
N GLY A 58 -13.59 -4.81 11.76
CA GLY A 58 -14.24 -3.49 11.86
C GLY A 58 -13.74 -2.62 13.01
N TRP A 59 -12.58 -2.94 13.58
CA TRP A 59 -12.04 -2.27 14.78
C TRP A 59 -11.70 -0.80 14.59
N THR A 60 -11.63 -0.30 13.35
CA THR A 60 -11.45 1.13 13.08
C THR A 60 -12.73 1.95 13.22
N GLY A 61 -13.90 1.31 13.14
CA GLY A 61 -15.21 1.97 13.12
C GLY A 61 -15.44 2.95 14.27
N PRO A 62 -15.13 2.61 15.55
CA PRO A 62 -15.28 3.53 16.69
C PRO A 62 -14.44 4.81 16.58
N PHE A 63 -13.43 4.84 15.73
CA PHE A 63 -12.52 5.96 15.53
C PHE A 63 -12.82 6.75 14.26
N ALA A 64 -13.89 6.45 13.55
CA ALA A 64 -14.27 7.18 12.34
C ALA A 64 -14.52 8.66 12.67
N SER A 65 -14.00 9.56 11.82
CA SER A 65 -14.25 10.99 11.91
C SER A 65 -14.14 11.64 10.53
N ASP A 66 -14.84 12.75 10.33
CA ASP A 66 -14.78 13.51 9.07
C ASP A 66 -13.37 14.00 8.75
N GLU A 67 -12.60 14.36 9.78
CA GLU A 67 -11.22 14.84 9.61
C GLU A 67 -10.32 13.71 9.12
N LEU A 68 -10.36 12.55 9.77
CA LEU A 68 -9.62 11.36 9.34
C LEU A 68 -10.04 10.95 7.93
N GLY A 69 -11.35 10.92 7.65
CA GLY A 69 -11.87 10.60 6.33
C GLY A 69 -11.39 11.58 5.25
N ARG A 70 -11.32 12.89 5.52
CA ARG A 70 -10.73 13.85 4.57
C ARG A 70 -9.26 13.59 4.30
N LEU A 71 -8.47 13.30 5.34
CA LEU A 71 -7.03 13.02 5.19
C LEU A 71 -6.79 11.74 4.36
N ILE A 72 -7.52 10.68 4.65
CA ILE A 72 -7.44 9.43 3.86
C ILE A 72 -7.83 9.68 2.41
N ARG A 73 -8.95 10.39 2.17
CA ARG A 73 -9.39 10.72 0.80
C ARG A 73 -8.36 11.51 0.01
N THR A 74 -7.57 12.38 0.65
CA THR A 74 -6.48 13.09 -0.03
C THR A 74 -5.48 12.13 -0.67
N GLN A 75 -5.23 10.99 -0.06
CA GLN A 75 -4.39 9.93 -0.64
C GLN A 75 -5.14 9.12 -1.71
N MET A 76 -6.43 8.85 -1.50
CA MET A 76 -7.27 8.09 -2.43
C MET A 76 -7.56 8.84 -3.75
N HIS A 77 -7.55 10.17 -3.75
CA HIS A 77 -7.81 11.01 -4.92
C HIS A 77 -6.55 11.45 -5.67
N SER A 78 -5.39 10.88 -5.36
CA SER A 78 -4.17 11.10 -6.15
C SER A 78 -4.17 10.21 -7.41
N ASP A 79 -3.25 10.47 -8.34
CA ASP A 79 -2.97 9.55 -9.45
C ASP A 79 -2.13 8.37 -8.92
N PHE A 80 -2.70 7.18 -8.94
CA PHE A 80 -2.08 5.96 -8.40
C PHE A 80 -2.43 4.72 -9.23
N ALA A 81 -1.64 3.66 -9.04
CA ALA A 81 -2.02 2.29 -9.37
C ALA A 81 -2.19 1.51 -8.06
N LEU A 82 -3.18 0.64 -7.96
CA LEU A 82 -3.33 -0.25 -6.82
C LEU A 82 -2.35 -1.42 -6.92
N LEU A 83 -1.69 -1.74 -5.81
CA LEU A 83 -0.87 -2.94 -5.68
C LEU A 83 -1.42 -3.79 -4.54
N LEU A 84 -2.05 -4.88 -4.87
CA LEU A 84 -2.87 -5.68 -3.96
C LEU A 84 -2.37 -7.13 -3.88
N GLY A 85 -2.45 -7.72 -2.71
CA GLY A 85 -2.40 -9.16 -2.58
C GLY A 85 -3.70 -9.82 -3.06
N ARG A 86 -3.64 -11.11 -3.44
CA ARG A 86 -4.78 -11.83 -3.98
C ARG A 86 -6.05 -11.71 -3.12
N LYS A 87 -5.95 -11.94 -1.81
CA LYS A 87 -7.12 -11.90 -0.92
C LYS A 87 -7.77 -10.52 -0.85
N THR A 88 -6.95 -9.46 -0.72
CA THR A 88 -7.45 -8.09 -0.72
C THR A 88 -8.11 -7.75 -2.06
N TYR A 89 -7.53 -8.21 -3.17
CA TYR A 89 -8.11 -7.99 -4.49
C TYR A 89 -9.45 -8.68 -4.67
N GLU A 90 -9.58 -9.94 -4.23
CA GLU A 90 -10.84 -10.70 -4.27
C GLU A 90 -11.94 -9.99 -3.47
N GLN A 91 -11.67 -9.58 -2.24
CA GLN A 91 -12.59 -8.84 -1.38
C GLN A 91 -12.97 -7.48 -1.95
N TRP A 92 -11.99 -6.74 -2.43
CA TRP A 92 -12.19 -5.40 -2.98
C TRP A 92 -12.89 -5.43 -4.34
N GLY A 93 -12.67 -6.47 -5.15
CA GLY A 93 -13.35 -6.70 -6.42
C GLY A 93 -14.84 -6.96 -6.27
N ASP A 94 -15.25 -7.53 -5.13
CA ASP A 94 -16.68 -7.70 -4.80
C ASP A 94 -17.31 -6.41 -4.24
N TYR A 95 -16.53 -5.54 -3.60
CA TYR A 95 -17.06 -4.37 -2.89
C TYR A 95 -16.98 -3.08 -3.73
N TRP A 96 -15.79 -2.69 -4.18
CA TRP A 96 -15.56 -1.37 -4.75
C TRP A 96 -16.26 -1.10 -6.10
N PRO A 97 -16.48 -2.06 -7.00
CA PRO A 97 -17.27 -1.81 -8.20
C PRO A 97 -18.70 -1.34 -7.92
N HIS A 98 -19.26 -1.72 -6.76
CA HIS A 98 -20.58 -1.30 -6.30
C HIS A 98 -20.60 0.00 -5.49
N HIS A 99 -19.40 0.57 -5.19
CA HIS A 99 -19.22 1.80 -4.43
C HIS A 99 -18.36 2.82 -5.19
N ALA A 100 -18.56 2.89 -6.51
CA ALA A 100 -17.82 3.75 -7.41
C ALA A 100 -18.03 5.26 -7.11
N ASP A 101 -19.14 5.62 -6.49
CA ASP A 101 -19.43 6.97 -6.00
C ASP A 101 -18.55 7.39 -4.83
N VAL A 102 -18.06 6.43 -4.03
CA VAL A 102 -17.19 6.68 -2.88
C VAL A 102 -15.72 6.82 -3.31
N TRP A 103 -15.28 6.00 -4.27
CA TRP A 103 -13.90 5.98 -4.76
C TRP A 103 -13.82 5.79 -6.27
N PRO A 104 -14.20 6.83 -7.07
CA PRO A 104 -14.20 6.74 -8.52
C PRO A 104 -12.81 6.49 -9.13
N GLU A 105 -11.74 7.00 -8.53
CA GLU A 105 -10.38 6.82 -9.02
C GLU A 105 -9.94 5.36 -8.98
N ALA A 106 -10.40 4.58 -8.02
CA ALA A 106 -10.10 3.15 -7.96
C ALA A 106 -10.71 2.36 -9.12
N GLN A 107 -11.80 2.87 -9.74
CA GLN A 107 -12.39 2.20 -10.91
C GLN A 107 -11.46 2.26 -12.12
N ILE A 108 -10.79 3.38 -12.32
CA ILE A 108 -9.92 3.63 -13.48
C ILE A 108 -8.44 3.25 -13.21
N ALA A 109 -8.01 3.25 -11.94
CA ALA A 109 -6.66 2.86 -11.56
C ALA A 109 -6.35 1.42 -11.99
N THR A 110 -5.16 1.17 -12.51
CA THR A 110 -4.69 -0.21 -12.78
C THR A 110 -4.45 -0.95 -11.47
N LYS A 111 -5.03 -2.14 -11.32
CA LYS A 111 -4.82 -3.06 -10.19
C LYS A 111 -3.71 -4.03 -10.56
N TYR A 112 -2.55 -3.92 -9.90
CA TYR A 112 -1.49 -4.90 -9.96
C TYR A 112 -1.70 -5.91 -8.84
N VAL A 113 -1.92 -7.17 -9.18
CA VAL A 113 -2.33 -8.20 -8.23
C VAL A 113 -1.25 -9.26 -8.08
N ALA A 114 -0.66 -9.34 -6.90
CA ALA A 114 0.31 -10.39 -6.57
C ALA A 114 -0.41 -11.73 -6.37
N SER A 115 -0.42 -12.58 -7.40
CA SER A 115 -1.05 -13.89 -7.38
C SER A 115 -0.39 -14.85 -8.36
N GLN A 116 -0.22 -16.10 -7.94
CA GLN A 116 0.20 -17.22 -8.79
C GLN A 116 -0.97 -18.09 -9.27
N THR A 117 -2.16 -17.86 -8.72
CA THR A 117 -3.31 -18.74 -8.93
C THR A 117 -4.53 -18.04 -9.52
N LEU A 118 -4.64 -16.73 -9.36
CA LEU A 118 -5.71 -15.93 -9.93
C LEU A 118 -5.27 -15.41 -11.30
N HIS A 119 -6.08 -15.69 -12.34
CA HIS A 119 -5.80 -15.35 -13.74
C HIS A 119 -6.97 -14.64 -14.42
N GLU A 120 -8.13 -14.58 -13.77
CA GLU A 120 -9.32 -13.91 -14.27
C GLU A 120 -9.57 -12.63 -13.49
N SER A 121 -9.86 -11.56 -14.23
CA SER A 121 -10.10 -10.27 -13.64
C SER A 121 -11.51 -10.19 -13.04
N LEU A 122 -11.59 -9.70 -11.81
CA LEU A 122 -12.85 -9.37 -11.13
C LEU A 122 -13.14 -7.86 -11.20
N TRP A 123 -12.12 -7.04 -11.47
CA TRP A 123 -12.22 -5.60 -11.40
C TRP A 123 -11.21 -4.92 -12.33
N GLU A 124 -11.61 -4.62 -13.55
CA GLU A 124 -10.74 -4.03 -14.58
C GLU A 124 -10.40 -2.55 -14.30
N PRO A 125 -9.24 -2.05 -14.79
CA PRO A 125 -8.14 -2.79 -15.43
C PRO A 125 -7.26 -3.52 -14.42
N THR A 126 -6.88 -4.77 -14.70
CA THR A 126 -6.07 -5.61 -13.81
C THR A 126 -4.86 -6.23 -14.53
N VAL A 127 -3.73 -6.28 -13.83
CA VAL A 127 -2.48 -6.94 -14.23
C VAL A 127 -2.06 -7.90 -13.14
N PHE A 128 -1.94 -9.20 -13.47
CA PHE A 128 -1.49 -10.22 -12.52
C PHE A 128 0.03 -10.31 -12.50
N LEU A 129 0.60 -10.27 -11.30
CA LEU A 129 2.03 -10.44 -11.05
C LEU A 129 2.27 -11.83 -10.48
N THR A 130 2.82 -12.74 -11.29
CA THR A 130 3.14 -14.12 -10.88
C THR A 130 4.47 -14.22 -10.13
N ASP A 131 5.39 -13.30 -10.39
CA ASP A 131 6.64 -13.06 -9.65
C ASP A 131 6.69 -11.58 -9.24
N PRO A 132 5.91 -11.17 -8.22
CA PRO A 132 5.67 -9.77 -7.92
C PRO A 132 6.95 -9.01 -7.59
N ILE A 133 7.89 -9.61 -6.86
CA ILE A 133 9.13 -8.93 -6.46
C ILE A 133 10.00 -8.60 -7.68
N LYS A 134 10.19 -9.56 -8.58
CA LYS A 134 10.96 -9.35 -9.80
C LYS A 134 10.29 -8.37 -10.74
N GLN A 135 8.98 -8.53 -10.95
CA GLN A 135 8.22 -7.67 -11.86
C GLN A 135 8.13 -6.23 -11.34
N LEU A 136 7.93 -6.01 -10.03
CA LEU A 136 7.89 -4.68 -9.45
C LEU A 136 9.23 -3.94 -9.53
N LYS A 137 10.37 -4.65 -9.41
CA LYS A 137 11.70 -4.05 -9.65
C LYS A 137 11.82 -3.46 -11.05
N LEU A 138 11.21 -4.07 -12.06
CA LEU A 138 11.18 -3.58 -13.42
C LEU A 138 10.15 -2.46 -13.61
N LEU A 139 8.93 -2.67 -13.13
CA LEU A 139 7.84 -1.71 -13.24
C LEU A 139 8.14 -0.37 -12.54
N LYS A 140 8.93 -0.36 -11.48
CA LYS A 140 9.41 0.89 -10.84
C LYS A 140 10.27 1.75 -11.77
N LEU A 141 10.91 1.17 -12.75
CA LEU A 141 11.75 1.87 -13.74
C LEU A 141 10.95 2.44 -14.91
N GLU A 142 9.68 2.07 -15.04
CA GLU A 142 8.79 2.53 -16.09
C GLU A 142 8.08 3.82 -15.69
N ALA A 143 7.63 4.60 -16.68
CA ALA A 143 6.77 5.73 -16.44
C ALA A 143 5.38 5.27 -16.01
N GLY A 144 4.78 5.97 -15.05
CA GLY A 144 3.42 5.67 -14.58
C GLY A 144 3.15 6.23 -13.19
N PRO A 145 1.92 6.05 -12.71
CA PRO A 145 1.54 6.45 -11.34
C PRO A 145 2.24 5.61 -10.29
N ASP A 146 2.41 6.16 -9.10
CA ASP A 146 2.98 5.46 -7.95
C ASP A 146 2.05 4.30 -7.53
N PHE A 147 2.61 3.25 -6.92
CA PHE A 147 1.87 2.10 -6.44
C PHE A 147 1.37 2.34 -5.01
N HIS A 148 0.07 2.28 -4.79
CA HIS A 148 -0.55 2.30 -3.47
C HIS A 148 -0.87 0.88 -3.01
N VAL A 149 -0.31 0.49 -1.88
CA VAL A 149 -0.50 -0.81 -1.23
C VAL A 149 -1.42 -0.63 -0.03
N TRP A 150 -2.63 -1.16 -0.12
CA TRP A 150 -3.64 -1.20 0.95
C TRP A 150 -3.86 -2.66 1.40
N GLY A 151 -2.87 -3.24 2.06
CA GLY A 151 -2.90 -4.69 2.32
C GLY A 151 -2.45 -5.51 1.10
N SER A 152 -2.22 -6.78 1.18
CA SER A 152 -2.33 -7.65 2.35
C SER A 152 -1.01 -7.66 3.17
N SER A 153 -1.09 -8.14 4.41
CA SER A 153 0.09 -8.27 5.30
C SER A 153 1.25 -9.02 4.64
N GLY A 154 0.97 -10.14 3.96
CA GLY A 154 2.01 -10.93 3.28
C GLY A 154 2.69 -10.18 2.14
N LEU A 155 1.92 -9.40 1.35
CA LEU A 155 2.50 -8.58 0.29
C LEU A 155 3.35 -7.45 0.88
N ALA A 156 2.81 -6.69 1.84
CA ALA A 156 3.55 -5.61 2.50
C ALA A 156 4.85 -6.11 3.11
N HIS A 157 4.82 -7.23 3.83
CA HIS A 157 6.02 -7.86 4.40
C HIS A 157 7.05 -8.21 3.31
N ALA A 158 6.62 -8.87 2.22
CA ALA A 158 7.53 -9.21 1.12
C ALA A 158 8.16 -7.96 0.47
N LEU A 159 7.40 -6.87 0.35
CA LEU A 159 7.91 -5.60 -0.18
C LEU A 159 8.96 -4.98 0.75
N PHE A 160 8.72 -4.96 2.07
CA PHE A 160 9.70 -4.49 3.05
C PHE A 160 10.97 -5.34 3.05
N GLN A 161 10.85 -6.68 3.07
CA GLN A 161 11.99 -7.60 3.04
C GLN A 161 12.87 -7.45 1.78
N ASN A 162 12.29 -7.03 0.67
CA ASN A 162 12.99 -6.87 -0.61
C ASN A 162 13.38 -5.43 -0.93
N ASP A 163 13.32 -4.53 0.05
CA ASP A 163 13.75 -3.13 -0.10
C ASP A 163 12.98 -2.34 -1.17
N LEU A 164 11.70 -2.69 -1.38
CA LEU A 164 10.88 -2.09 -2.43
C LEU A 164 10.00 -0.92 -1.95
N VAL A 165 9.76 -0.80 -0.64
CA VAL A 165 8.91 0.25 -0.08
C VAL A 165 9.67 1.57 -0.02
N ASP A 166 9.13 2.60 -0.64
CA ASP A 166 9.70 3.96 -0.67
C ASP A 166 9.08 4.85 0.42
N GLU A 167 7.77 4.71 0.64
CA GLU A 167 7.02 5.51 1.62
C GLU A 167 6.00 4.67 2.38
N CYS A 168 5.69 5.11 3.60
CA CYS A 168 4.65 4.53 4.43
C CYS A 168 3.72 5.62 4.95
N TRP A 169 2.41 5.40 4.79
CA TRP A 169 1.36 6.12 5.50
C TRP A 169 0.73 5.16 6.51
N LEU A 170 0.99 5.38 7.80
CA LEU A 170 0.47 4.56 8.87
C LEU A 170 -0.62 5.32 9.60
N ILE A 171 -1.82 4.76 9.61
CA ILE A 171 -2.96 5.25 10.36
C ILE A 171 -3.02 4.41 11.64
N ILE A 172 -2.46 4.94 12.72
CA ILE A 172 -2.24 4.22 13.98
C ILE A 172 -3.40 4.53 14.92
N TYR A 173 -4.12 3.48 15.27
CA TYR A 173 -5.29 3.57 16.15
C TYR A 173 -4.94 3.26 17.60
N PRO A 174 -5.49 4.01 18.58
CA PRO A 174 -5.19 3.83 20.00
C PRO A 174 -5.92 2.60 20.58
N ILE A 175 -5.70 1.42 19.99
CA ILE A 175 -6.29 0.14 20.38
C ILE A 175 -5.23 -0.97 20.36
N ILE A 176 -5.31 -1.90 21.29
CA ILE A 176 -4.56 -3.16 21.33
C ILE A 176 -5.57 -4.28 21.05
N ILE A 177 -5.32 -5.09 20.03
CA ILE A 177 -6.20 -6.18 19.61
C ILE A 177 -5.73 -7.53 20.18
N GLY A 178 -4.42 -7.72 20.30
CA GLY A 178 -3.81 -8.91 20.91
C GLY A 178 -3.60 -10.08 19.96
N SER A 179 -4.41 -10.24 18.92
CA SER A 179 -4.31 -11.31 17.92
C SER A 179 -4.55 -10.78 16.52
N GLY A 180 -4.21 -11.56 15.49
CA GLY A 180 -4.42 -11.21 14.09
C GLY A 180 -3.12 -10.96 13.31
N LYS A 181 -3.26 -10.76 12.00
CA LYS A 181 -2.14 -10.50 11.09
C LYS A 181 -1.56 -9.12 11.35
N ARG A 182 -0.24 -9.05 11.43
CA ARG A 182 0.50 -7.83 11.74
C ARG A 182 1.21 -7.30 10.49
N LEU A 183 1.39 -5.98 10.44
CA LEU A 183 2.18 -5.33 9.39
C LEU A 183 3.64 -5.80 9.42
N PHE A 184 4.20 -5.92 10.62
CA PHE A 184 5.55 -6.43 10.86
C PHE A 184 5.45 -7.70 11.73
N PRO A 185 5.21 -8.89 11.12
CA PRO A 185 5.17 -10.13 11.88
C PRO A 185 6.54 -10.46 12.45
N ASN A 186 6.57 -11.30 13.47
CA ASN A 186 7.82 -11.84 13.98
C ASN A 186 8.53 -12.61 12.87
N GLY A 187 9.77 -12.25 12.59
CA GLY A 187 10.57 -12.87 11.53
C GLY A 187 11.89 -12.14 11.30
N GLU A 188 12.71 -12.69 10.45
CA GLU A 188 13.98 -12.10 10.08
C GLU A 188 13.78 -11.00 9.05
N MET A 189 13.84 -9.76 9.48
CA MET A 189 13.91 -8.60 8.61
C MET A 189 15.08 -7.71 9.05
N ASN A 190 15.89 -7.28 8.08
CA ASN A 190 16.93 -6.30 8.36
C ASN A 190 16.29 -4.98 8.80
N PRO A 191 16.91 -4.25 9.75
CA PRO A 191 16.42 -2.94 10.14
C PRO A 191 16.32 -1.97 8.95
N ILE A 192 15.16 -1.35 8.77
CA ILE A 192 14.92 -0.32 7.75
C ILE A 192 14.69 1.00 8.48
N THR A 193 15.33 2.06 8.00
CA THR A 193 15.20 3.38 8.59
C THR A 193 14.41 4.32 7.68
N PHE A 194 13.47 5.04 8.28
CA PHE A 194 12.64 6.04 7.62
C PHE A 194 12.86 7.42 8.22
N THR A 195 12.62 8.46 7.44
CA THR A 195 12.52 9.85 7.89
C THR A 195 11.04 10.20 8.02
N SER A 196 10.63 10.79 9.14
CA SER A 196 9.27 11.31 9.30
C SER A 196 9.11 12.55 8.42
N MET A 197 8.08 12.54 7.56
CA MET A 197 7.74 13.65 6.67
C MET A 197 6.61 14.49 7.24
N ALA A 198 5.60 13.85 7.80
CA ALA A 198 4.46 14.50 8.43
C ALA A 198 3.82 13.58 9.46
N HIS A 199 3.11 14.17 10.42
CA HIS A 199 2.23 13.45 11.34
C HIS A 199 1.04 14.32 11.72
N HIS A 200 -0.11 13.69 11.89
CA HIS A 200 -1.35 14.35 12.30
C HIS A 200 -1.95 13.56 13.47
N LEU A 201 -2.13 14.23 14.60
CA LEU A 201 -2.84 13.68 15.75
C LEU A 201 -4.30 14.11 15.66
N MET A 202 -5.20 13.12 15.53
CA MET A 202 -6.64 13.34 15.52
C MET A 202 -7.19 13.52 16.94
N PRO A 203 -8.30 14.26 17.13
CA PRO A 203 -8.90 14.47 18.47
C PRO A 203 -9.30 13.17 19.17
N ASN A 204 -9.60 12.09 18.41
CA ASN A 204 -9.93 10.77 18.92
C ASN A 204 -8.71 9.88 19.24
N GLY A 205 -7.49 10.45 19.17
CA GLY A 205 -6.25 9.75 19.48
C GLY A 205 -5.64 8.96 18.32
N VAL A 206 -6.26 8.92 17.14
CA VAL A 206 -5.66 8.33 15.94
C VAL A 206 -4.49 9.20 15.49
N ILE A 207 -3.37 8.56 15.13
CA ILE A 207 -2.19 9.23 14.58
C ILE A 207 -2.01 8.79 13.13
N VAL A 208 -1.99 9.75 12.20
CA VAL A 208 -1.61 9.48 10.82
C VAL A 208 -0.19 9.98 10.61
N SER A 209 0.70 9.07 10.23
CA SER A 209 2.13 9.35 10.07
C SER A 209 2.59 9.00 8.66
N HIS A 210 3.28 9.93 8.02
CA HIS A 210 3.93 9.74 6.73
C HIS A 210 5.45 9.61 6.91
N TYR A 211 6.00 8.56 6.37
CA TYR A 211 7.42 8.24 6.42
C TYR A 211 7.97 7.99 5.02
N GLN A 212 9.18 8.49 4.78
CA GLN A 212 9.96 8.22 3.59
C GLN A 212 11.21 7.43 3.94
N ARG A 213 11.53 6.43 3.13
CA ARG A 213 12.75 5.64 3.28
C ARG A 213 13.99 6.51 3.09
N LYS A 214 15.03 6.26 3.94
CA LYS A 214 16.35 6.87 3.82
C LYS A 214 17.16 6.24 2.72
#